data_10e38d6a8cb8c9682a2ab95adfbd7c45
#
_entry.id   10e38d6a8cb8c9682a2ab95adfbd7c45
#
_cell.length_a   1.000
_cell.length_b   1.000
_cell.length_c   1.000
_cell.angle_alpha   90.00
_cell.angle_beta   90.00
_cell.angle_gamma   90.00
#
_symmetry.space_group_name_H-M   'P 1'
#
loop_
_entity.id
_entity.type
_entity.pdbx_description
1 polymer ?
#
loop_
_entity_poly.entity_id
_entity_poly.type
_entity_poly.pdbx_seq_one_letter_code
_entity_poly.pdbx_strand_id
1 'polypeptide(L)'
;SSKRQRALEAATFTFRINNVSLSCLTHFARHRMQSIGIPSLTLTDRTRHVLPETIAKNADLKERYCEAFKKTAELYNELKQAGVCEELLAYVLLSGNTLDIVTTINGRELLLFMKLRSCTRAQWEIRDFAIDMLKKLREADNTVFKFYGPSCFVNKCTEGPMTCGRAAEMKEFFGNLK
;
A
#
# COMPACT_ATOMS: atom_id res chain seq x y z
N SER A 1 -6.68 -13.91 26.42
CA SER A 1 -6.08 -12.91 25.53
C SER A 1 -6.02 -11.57 26.24
N SER A 2 -4.82 -11.03 26.44
CA SER A 2 -4.62 -9.72 27.07
C SER A 2 -5.27 -8.61 26.22
N LYS A 3 -6.06 -7.72 26.86
CA LYS A 3 -6.60 -6.50 26.22
C LYS A 3 -5.49 -5.57 25.69
N ARG A 4 -4.26 -5.69 26.23
CA ARG A 4 -3.09 -4.89 25.84
C ARG A 4 -1.95 -5.84 25.45
N GLN A 5 -1.75 -6.03 24.16
CA GLN A 5 -0.72 -6.93 23.62
C GLN A 5 0.65 -6.22 23.56
N ARG A 6 1.14 -5.72 24.70
CA ARG A 6 2.41 -4.96 24.78
C ARG A 6 3.63 -5.77 24.33
N ALA A 7 3.65 -7.08 24.54
CA ALA A 7 4.75 -7.92 24.06
C ALA A 7 4.98 -7.82 22.54
N LEU A 8 3.92 -7.56 21.75
CA LEU A 8 4.04 -7.36 20.32
C LEU A 8 4.74 -6.05 19.94
N GLU A 9 4.86 -5.10 20.86
CA GLU A 9 5.56 -3.83 20.59
C GLU A 9 7.09 -4.03 20.53
N ALA A 10 7.61 -5.09 21.18
CA ALA A 10 9.04 -5.42 21.16
C ALA A 10 9.50 -6.10 19.85
N ALA A 11 8.59 -6.71 19.10
CA ALA A 11 8.90 -7.31 17.81
C ALA A 11 8.70 -6.27 16.70
N THR A 12 9.72 -6.09 15.84
CA THR A 12 9.65 -5.17 14.71
C THR A 12 9.87 -5.89 13.39
N PHE A 13 9.21 -5.42 12.35
CA PHE A 13 9.24 -6.00 11.00
C PHE A 13 9.55 -4.90 10.00
N THR A 14 10.56 -5.13 9.18
CA THR A 14 10.96 -4.18 8.13
C THR A 14 10.61 -4.77 6.77
N PHE A 15 9.91 -3.99 5.96
CA PHE A 15 9.53 -4.34 4.59
C PHE A 15 10.12 -3.33 3.62
N ARG A 16 10.70 -3.82 2.53
CA ARG A 16 10.91 -3.04 1.32
C ARG A 16 9.75 -3.33 0.38
N ILE A 17 9.05 -2.29 -0.04
CA ILE A 17 7.88 -2.36 -0.92
C ILE A 17 8.19 -1.53 -2.16
N ASN A 18 8.18 -2.17 -3.31
CA ASN A 18 8.50 -1.53 -4.57
C ASN A 18 7.23 -1.08 -5.29
N ASN A 19 7.35 -0.03 -6.10
CA ASN A 19 6.28 0.48 -6.97
C ASN A 19 5.02 0.93 -6.22
N VAL A 20 5.18 1.57 -5.06
CA VAL A 20 4.06 2.16 -4.31
C VAL A 20 3.66 3.48 -4.96
N SER A 21 2.41 3.62 -5.38
CA SER A 21 1.93 4.90 -5.93
C SER A 21 1.88 5.99 -4.85
N LEU A 22 2.00 7.26 -5.27
CA LEU A 22 1.83 8.40 -4.35
C LEU A 22 0.44 8.38 -3.69
N SER A 23 -0.58 7.91 -4.42
CA SER A 23 -1.92 7.70 -3.87
C SER A 23 -1.91 6.66 -2.76
N CYS A 24 -1.27 5.50 -2.97
CA CYS A 24 -1.17 4.43 -1.97
C CYS A 24 -0.29 4.84 -0.77
N LEU A 25 0.79 5.60 -1.00
CA LEU A 25 1.66 6.11 0.05
C LEU A 25 0.87 6.88 1.14
N THR A 26 -0.16 7.63 0.74
CA THR A 26 -1.01 8.36 1.70
C THR A 26 -1.72 7.42 2.68
N HIS A 27 -2.02 6.19 2.28
CA HIS A 27 -2.63 5.18 3.14
C HIS A 27 -1.61 4.55 4.10
N PHE A 28 -0.36 4.35 3.67
CA PHE A 28 0.74 3.94 4.56
C PHE A 28 0.99 5.02 5.63
N ALA A 29 1.10 6.29 5.24
CA ALA A 29 1.38 7.40 6.13
C ALA A 29 0.33 7.62 7.24
N ARG A 30 -0.87 7.05 7.12
CA ARG A 30 -1.90 7.09 8.16
C ARG A 30 -1.60 6.17 9.36
N HIS A 31 -0.69 5.23 9.21
CA HIS A 31 -0.22 4.35 10.28
C HIS A 31 0.96 5.00 10.99
N ARG A 32 0.67 5.81 12.03
CA ARG A 32 1.65 6.69 12.67
C ARG A 32 2.68 5.95 13.53
N MET A 33 2.41 4.72 13.92
CA MET A 33 3.31 3.90 14.77
C MET A 33 4.24 3.03 13.92
N GLN A 34 4.73 3.59 12.82
CA GLN A 34 5.72 2.99 11.94
C GLN A 34 6.73 4.05 11.49
N SER A 35 7.91 3.61 11.08
CA SER A 35 8.90 4.43 10.37
C SER A 35 8.80 4.14 8.88
N ILE A 36 8.65 5.19 8.05
CA ILE A 36 8.63 5.07 6.59
C ILE A 36 9.78 5.90 6.04
N GLY A 37 10.70 5.23 5.33
CA GLY A 37 11.70 5.86 4.49
C GLY A 37 11.21 5.90 3.05
N ILE A 38 11.24 7.07 2.45
CA ILE A 38 10.96 7.29 1.02
C ILE A 38 12.14 7.99 0.37
N PRO A 39 12.43 7.75 -0.92
CA PRO A 39 13.40 8.56 -1.65
C PRO A 39 12.89 10.00 -1.79
N SER A 40 13.78 10.93 -2.09
CA SER A 40 13.34 12.27 -2.48
C SER A 40 12.41 12.20 -3.69
N LEU A 41 11.33 12.97 -3.66
CA LEU A 41 10.42 13.09 -4.79
C LEU A 41 11.10 13.63 -6.05
N THR A 42 12.20 14.35 -5.88
CA THR A 42 13.01 14.87 -7.02
C THR A 42 13.74 13.74 -7.77
N LEU A 43 14.00 12.60 -7.10
CA LEU A 43 14.65 11.42 -7.67
C LEU A 43 13.65 10.39 -8.23
N THR A 44 12.35 10.65 -8.11
CA THR A 44 11.31 9.74 -8.59
C THR A 44 11.32 9.69 -10.12
N ASP A 45 11.35 8.49 -10.68
CA ASP A 45 11.18 8.27 -12.12
C ASP A 45 9.74 8.61 -12.53
N ARG A 46 9.57 9.64 -13.36
CA ARG A 46 8.26 10.15 -13.81
C ARG A 46 7.56 9.23 -14.79
N THR A 47 8.29 8.29 -15.39
CA THR A 47 7.70 7.31 -16.32
C THR A 47 7.09 6.12 -15.59
N ARG A 48 7.59 5.81 -14.36
CA ARG A 48 7.05 4.71 -13.53
C ARG A 48 5.70 5.09 -12.95
N HIS A 49 4.70 4.28 -13.23
CA HIS A 49 3.35 4.48 -12.72
C HIS A 49 2.62 3.16 -12.52
N VAL A 50 1.64 3.17 -11.64
CA VAL A 50 0.71 2.05 -11.46
C VAL A 50 -0.42 2.17 -12.49
N LEU A 51 -0.82 1.04 -13.08
CA LEU A 51 -1.96 0.98 -14.01
C LEU A 51 -3.14 0.31 -13.29
N PRO A 52 -4.20 1.06 -12.91
CA PRO A 52 -5.40 0.48 -12.30
C PRO A 52 -6.06 -0.54 -13.22
N GLU A 53 -6.53 -1.66 -12.64
CA GLU A 53 -7.14 -2.77 -13.41
C GLU A 53 -8.35 -2.30 -14.25
N THR A 54 -9.14 -1.37 -13.72
CA THR A 54 -10.30 -0.80 -14.42
C THR A 54 -9.90 -0.06 -15.69
N ILE A 55 -8.75 0.61 -15.68
CA ILE A 55 -8.17 1.30 -16.85
C ILE A 55 -7.54 0.29 -17.79
N ALA A 56 -6.82 -0.72 -17.25
CA ALA A 56 -6.14 -1.75 -18.03
C ALA A 56 -7.07 -2.57 -18.92
N LYS A 57 -8.34 -2.74 -18.51
CA LYS A 57 -9.37 -3.48 -19.27
C LYS A 57 -9.85 -2.79 -20.53
N ASN A 58 -9.57 -1.52 -20.73
CA ASN A 58 -9.95 -0.76 -21.90
C ASN A 58 -8.69 -0.23 -22.60
N ALA A 59 -8.45 -0.64 -23.84
CA ALA A 59 -7.23 -0.32 -24.58
C ALA A 59 -7.06 1.20 -24.81
N ASP A 60 -8.12 1.91 -25.18
CA ASP A 60 -8.08 3.36 -25.39
C ASP A 60 -7.78 4.10 -24.08
N LEU A 61 -8.45 3.75 -23.00
CA LEU A 61 -8.19 4.37 -21.68
C LEU A 61 -6.79 4.09 -21.20
N LYS A 62 -6.27 2.87 -21.41
CA LYS A 62 -4.90 2.51 -21.08
C LYS A 62 -3.89 3.36 -21.84
N GLU A 63 -4.06 3.49 -23.15
CA GLU A 63 -3.17 4.30 -24.00
C GLU A 63 -3.16 5.77 -23.53
N ARG A 64 -4.33 6.38 -23.36
CA ARG A 64 -4.47 7.76 -22.88
C ARG A 64 -3.89 7.97 -21.48
N TYR A 65 -4.06 7.00 -20.61
CA TYR A 65 -3.49 7.02 -19.27
C TYR A 65 -1.96 7.01 -19.31
N CYS A 66 -1.36 6.08 -20.05
CA CYS A 66 0.09 6.01 -20.20
C CYS A 66 0.66 7.26 -20.88
N GLU A 67 -0.03 7.80 -21.90
CA GLU A 67 0.36 9.03 -22.58
C GLU A 67 0.37 10.25 -21.65
N ALA A 68 -0.56 10.32 -20.68
CA ALA A 68 -0.56 11.38 -19.68
C ALA A 68 0.73 11.38 -18.83
N PHE A 69 1.21 10.20 -18.42
CA PHE A 69 2.48 10.09 -17.67
C PHE A 69 3.68 10.47 -18.53
N LYS A 70 3.69 10.07 -19.81
CA LYS A 70 4.74 10.42 -20.75
C LYS A 70 4.82 11.94 -20.94
N LYS A 71 3.70 12.60 -21.26
CA LYS A 71 3.64 14.07 -21.42
C LYS A 71 4.06 14.80 -20.13
N THR A 72 3.69 14.28 -18.97
CA THR A 72 4.08 14.85 -17.68
C THR A 72 5.59 14.71 -17.44
N ALA A 73 6.20 13.59 -17.85
CA ALA A 73 7.65 13.40 -17.79
C ALA A 73 8.40 14.33 -18.76
N GLU A 74 7.86 14.57 -19.94
CA GLU A 74 8.39 15.55 -20.92
C GLU A 74 8.33 16.97 -20.35
N LEU A 75 7.17 17.38 -19.82
CA LEU A 75 7.01 18.68 -19.14
C LEU A 75 7.99 18.87 -17.99
N TYR A 76 8.21 17.82 -17.17
CA TYR A 76 9.21 17.87 -16.10
C TYR A 76 10.60 18.24 -16.64
N ASN A 77 11.02 17.59 -17.73
CA ASN A 77 12.32 17.84 -18.33
C ASN A 77 12.43 19.26 -18.89
N GLU A 78 11.38 19.77 -19.55
CA GLU A 78 11.31 21.14 -20.05
C GLU A 78 11.44 22.17 -18.92
N LEU A 79 10.67 22.00 -17.85
CA LEU A 79 10.73 22.88 -16.67
C LEU A 79 12.11 22.84 -15.99
N LYS A 80 12.72 21.66 -15.89
CA LYS A 80 14.07 21.51 -15.34
C LYS A 80 15.10 22.24 -16.20
N GLN A 81 15.01 22.14 -17.52
CA GLN A 81 15.89 22.86 -18.46
C GLN A 81 15.67 24.38 -18.39
N ALA A 82 14.46 24.82 -18.14
CA ALA A 82 14.11 26.23 -17.91
C ALA A 82 14.59 26.79 -16.55
N GLY A 83 15.25 25.96 -15.72
CA GLY A 83 15.80 26.39 -14.43
C GLY A 83 14.81 26.42 -13.27
N VAL A 84 13.66 25.76 -13.40
CA VAL A 84 12.71 25.62 -12.27
C VAL A 84 13.39 24.80 -11.15
N CYS A 85 13.32 25.28 -9.91
CA CYS A 85 13.94 24.62 -8.78
C CYS A 85 13.29 23.24 -8.48
N GLU A 86 14.09 22.30 -7.97
CA GLU A 86 13.67 20.90 -7.82
C GLU A 86 12.46 20.71 -6.90
N GLU A 87 12.32 21.53 -5.85
CA GLU A 87 11.17 21.46 -4.96
C GLU A 87 9.84 21.75 -5.69
N LEU A 88 9.85 22.69 -6.64
CA LEU A 88 8.67 23.01 -7.45
C LEU A 88 8.39 21.95 -8.49
N LEU A 89 9.41 21.23 -8.97
CA LEU A 89 9.23 20.12 -9.92
C LEU A 89 8.46 18.94 -9.31
N ALA A 90 8.35 18.85 -7.98
CA ALA A 90 7.51 17.84 -7.33
C ALA A 90 6.01 18.00 -7.66
N TYR A 91 5.55 19.22 -7.99
CA TYR A 91 4.16 19.47 -8.38
C TYR A 91 3.76 18.87 -9.74
N VAL A 92 4.73 18.46 -10.54
CA VAL A 92 4.48 17.79 -11.81
C VAL A 92 4.23 16.29 -11.66
N LEU A 93 4.41 15.72 -10.44
CA LEU A 93 4.12 14.32 -10.19
C LEU A 93 2.61 14.05 -10.19
N LEU A 94 2.21 12.99 -10.88
CA LEU A 94 0.85 12.48 -10.85
C LEU A 94 0.68 11.49 -9.67
N SER A 95 -0.52 11.38 -9.13
CA SER A 95 -0.80 10.50 -7.99
C SER A 95 -0.53 9.01 -8.26
N GLY A 96 -0.51 8.61 -9.52
CA GLY A 96 -0.15 7.26 -9.96
C GLY A 96 1.34 7.01 -10.14
N ASN A 97 2.22 8.05 -10.09
CA ASN A 97 3.66 7.83 -10.09
C ASN A 97 4.08 6.98 -8.89
N THR A 98 5.07 6.11 -9.09
CA THR A 98 5.49 5.14 -8.07
C THR A 98 6.89 5.41 -7.55
N LEU A 99 7.10 5.03 -6.31
CA LEU A 99 8.39 5.01 -5.63
C LEU A 99 8.53 3.73 -4.80
N ASP A 100 9.75 3.42 -4.41
CA ASP A 100 10.02 2.31 -3.51
C ASP A 100 10.12 2.84 -2.09
N ILE A 101 9.51 2.13 -1.13
CA ILE A 101 9.54 2.52 0.28
C ILE A 101 10.18 1.44 1.14
N VAL A 102 10.76 1.86 2.26
CA VAL A 102 11.14 0.97 3.36
C VAL A 102 10.30 1.36 4.57
N THR A 103 9.58 0.40 5.13
CA THR A 103 8.79 0.65 6.34
C THR A 103 9.16 -0.32 7.44
N THR A 104 9.32 0.19 8.67
CA THR A 104 9.51 -0.61 9.87
C THR A 104 8.33 -0.40 10.80
N ILE A 105 7.68 -1.49 11.18
CA ILE A 105 6.44 -1.51 11.96
C ILE A 105 6.55 -2.51 13.11
N ASN A 106 6.07 -2.17 14.30
CA ASN A 106 6.02 -3.13 15.39
C ASN A 106 4.83 -4.10 15.24
N GLY A 107 4.91 -5.25 15.91
CA GLY A 107 3.90 -6.32 15.75
C GLY A 107 2.48 -5.92 16.16
N ARG A 108 2.32 -4.99 17.08
CA ARG A 108 1.00 -4.49 17.49
C ARG A 108 0.38 -3.62 16.41
N GLU A 109 1.13 -2.67 15.85
CA GLU A 109 0.68 -1.84 14.75
C GLU A 109 0.51 -2.66 13.47
N LEU A 110 1.39 -3.65 13.22
CA LEU A 110 1.24 -4.60 12.12
C LEU A 110 -0.09 -5.36 12.19
N LEU A 111 -0.52 -5.79 13.38
CA LEU A 111 -1.82 -6.41 13.57
C LEU A 111 -2.97 -5.46 13.20
N LEU A 112 -2.88 -4.19 13.61
CA LEU A 112 -3.86 -3.16 13.24
C LEU A 112 -3.83 -2.88 11.73
N PHE A 113 -2.64 -2.74 11.15
CA PHE A 113 -2.44 -2.57 9.72
C PHE A 113 -3.13 -3.68 8.93
N MET A 114 -2.88 -4.95 9.28
CA MET A 114 -3.50 -6.09 8.61
C MET A 114 -5.02 -6.08 8.74
N LYS A 115 -5.57 -5.76 9.93
CA LYS A 115 -7.03 -5.66 10.12
C LYS A 115 -7.69 -4.64 9.21
N LEU A 116 -7.03 -3.51 8.98
CA LEU A 116 -7.59 -2.41 8.21
C LEU A 116 -7.27 -2.52 6.71
N ARG A 117 -6.03 -2.89 6.36
CA ARG A 117 -5.54 -2.79 4.98
C ARG A 117 -5.73 -4.07 4.17
N SER A 118 -5.86 -5.23 4.78
CA SER A 118 -6.26 -6.45 4.06
C SER A 118 -7.78 -6.59 3.86
N CYS A 119 -8.58 -5.65 4.41
CA CYS A 119 -10.03 -5.59 4.23
C CYS A 119 -10.39 -5.22 2.79
N THR A 120 -11.49 -5.79 2.26
CA THR A 120 -12.00 -5.44 0.91
C THR A 120 -12.51 -4.00 0.79
N ARG A 121 -12.67 -3.27 1.90
CA ARG A 121 -12.99 -1.83 1.92
C ARG A 121 -11.75 -0.94 1.90
N ALA A 122 -10.55 -1.51 1.98
CA ALA A 122 -9.31 -0.77 1.76
C ALA A 122 -9.17 -0.39 0.27
N GLN A 123 -8.39 0.66 0.00
CA GLN A 123 -7.99 0.96 -1.38
C GLN A 123 -7.25 -0.25 -1.95
N TRP A 124 -7.49 -0.59 -3.22
CA TRP A 124 -7.08 -1.85 -3.83
C TRP A 124 -5.56 -2.09 -3.73
N GLU A 125 -4.74 -1.09 -4.02
CA GLU A 125 -3.27 -1.22 -4.08
C GLU A 125 -2.68 -1.52 -2.68
N ILE A 126 -3.05 -0.76 -1.64
CA ILE A 126 -2.56 -1.05 -0.28
C ILE A 126 -3.09 -2.38 0.23
N ARG A 127 -4.28 -2.82 -0.25
CA ARG A 127 -4.81 -4.13 0.09
C ARG A 127 -3.94 -5.24 -0.50
N ASP A 128 -3.52 -5.11 -1.74
CA ASP A 128 -2.67 -6.08 -2.41
C ASP A 128 -1.31 -6.16 -1.71
N PHE A 129 -0.69 -5.02 -1.38
CA PHE A 129 0.53 -4.99 -0.57
C PHE A 129 0.35 -5.64 0.82
N ALA A 130 -0.76 -5.37 1.50
CA ALA A 130 -1.04 -5.98 2.81
C ALA A 130 -1.15 -7.51 2.71
N ILE A 131 -1.77 -8.04 1.64
CA ILE A 131 -1.87 -9.48 1.39
C ILE A 131 -0.48 -10.06 1.11
N ASP A 132 0.33 -9.41 0.28
CA ASP A 132 1.67 -9.90 -0.05
C ASP A 132 2.63 -9.83 1.14
N MET A 133 2.55 -8.77 1.95
CA MET A 133 3.25 -8.71 3.24
C MET A 133 2.85 -9.87 4.16
N LEU A 134 1.55 -10.18 4.23
CA LEU A 134 1.06 -11.29 5.07
C LEU A 134 1.53 -12.65 4.57
N LYS A 135 1.59 -12.89 3.25
CA LYS A 135 2.18 -14.10 2.69
C LYS A 135 3.64 -14.27 3.12
N LYS A 136 4.46 -13.22 2.98
CA LYS A 136 5.87 -13.24 3.40
C LYS A 136 6.04 -13.50 4.90
N LEU A 137 5.19 -12.93 5.72
CA LEU A 137 5.18 -13.19 7.15
C LEU A 137 4.82 -14.64 7.48
N ARG A 138 3.84 -15.23 6.77
CA ARG A 138 3.46 -16.64 6.95
C ARG A 138 4.51 -17.61 6.43
N GLU A 139 5.21 -17.26 5.36
CA GLU A 139 6.39 -18.02 4.89
C GLU A 139 7.48 -18.07 5.98
N ALA A 140 7.68 -16.97 6.71
CA ALA A 140 8.67 -16.89 7.79
C ALA A 140 8.22 -17.61 9.08
N ASP A 141 7.00 -17.40 9.52
CA ASP A 141 6.41 -18.05 10.70
C ASP A 141 4.88 -18.12 10.63
N ASN A 142 4.35 -19.22 10.13
CA ASN A 142 2.91 -19.42 10.08
C ASN A 142 2.28 -19.71 11.45
N THR A 143 3.05 -20.03 12.50
CA THR A 143 2.48 -20.30 13.82
C THR A 143 1.86 -19.05 14.43
N VAL A 144 2.47 -17.89 14.19
CA VAL A 144 2.01 -16.58 14.66
C VAL A 144 1.12 -15.90 13.62
N PHE A 145 1.58 -15.80 12.36
CA PHE A 145 0.93 -14.96 11.35
C PHE A 145 -0.33 -15.55 10.71
N LYS A 146 -0.64 -16.83 10.96
CA LYS A 146 -1.95 -17.42 10.59
C LYS A 146 -3.15 -16.70 11.21
N PHE A 147 -2.95 -15.94 12.30
CA PHE A 147 -4.00 -15.18 12.98
C PHE A 147 -4.14 -13.73 12.48
N TYR A 148 -3.28 -13.30 11.55
CA TYR A 148 -3.31 -11.96 10.97
C TYR A 148 -4.19 -11.93 9.72
N GLY A 149 -4.92 -10.84 9.53
CA GLY A 149 -5.84 -10.64 8.41
C GLY A 149 -6.87 -9.56 8.71
N PRO A 150 -7.89 -9.39 7.86
CA PRO A 150 -8.93 -8.38 8.06
C PRO A 150 -9.73 -8.61 9.34
N SER A 151 -10.39 -7.57 9.86
CA SER A 151 -11.14 -7.65 11.11
C SER A 151 -12.16 -8.79 11.13
N CYS A 152 -12.84 -9.06 10.00
CA CYS A 152 -13.82 -10.15 9.88
C CYS A 152 -13.19 -11.56 9.94
N PHE A 153 -11.91 -11.70 9.58
CA PHE A 153 -11.16 -12.95 9.74
C PHE A 153 -10.70 -13.14 11.19
N VAL A 154 -10.11 -12.09 11.78
CA VAL A 154 -9.54 -12.16 13.14
C VAL A 154 -10.63 -12.30 14.22
N ASN A 155 -11.77 -11.62 14.04
CA ASN A 155 -12.89 -11.61 14.98
C ASN A 155 -14.21 -11.36 14.27
N LYS A 156 -14.70 -10.09 14.25
CA LYS A 156 -15.94 -9.65 13.61
C LYS A 156 -15.68 -8.44 12.72
N CYS A 157 -16.56 -8.27 11.74
CA CYS A 157 -16.53 -7.07 10.89
C CYS A 157 -16.74 -5.82 11.76
N THR A 158 -15.90 -4.81 11.56
CA THR A 158 -15.95 -3.53 12.29
C THR A 158 -16.58 -2.40 11.47
N GLU A 159 -16.95 -2.66 10.21
CA GLU A 159 -17.44 -1.65 9.27
C GLU A 159 -18.93 -1.28 9.47
N GLY A 160 -19.64 -1.98 10.35
CA GLY A 160 -21.05 -1.68 10.62
C GLY A 160 -21.90 -1.66 9.34
N PRO A 161 -22.65 -0.57 9.07
CA PRO A 161 -23.46 -0.45 7.85
C PRO A 161 -22.63 -0.46 6.54
N MET A 162 -21.34 -0.13 6.62
CA MET A 162 -20.42 -0.13 5.47
C MET A 162 -19.81 -1.49 5.18
N THR A 163 -20.32 -2.57 5.80
CA THR A 163 -19.83 -3.93 5.55
C THR A 163 -19.89 -4.29 4.07
N CYS A 164 -18.89 -5.08 3.61
CA CYS A 164 -18.90 -5.64 2.25
C CYS A 164 -19.78 -6.89 2.11
N GLY A 165 -20.30 -7.44 3.21
CA GLY A 165 -21.11 -8.68 3.24
C GLY A 165 -20.31 -9.98 3.01
N ARG A 166 -19.01 -9.91 2.72
CA ARG A 166 -18.17 -11.04 2.28
C ARG A 166 -17.37 -11.71 3.41
N ALA A 167 -17.84 -11.65 4.66
CA ALA A 167 -17.08 -12.14 5.82
C ALA A 167 -16.74 -13.65 5.73
N ALA A 168 -17.68 -14.49 5.25
CA ALA A 168 -17.45 -15.93 5.09
C ALA A 168 -16.36 -16.21 4.06
N GLU A 169 -16.45 -15.60 2.88
CA GLU A 169 -15.45 -15.69 1.82
C GLU A 169 -14.06 -15.23 2.28
N MET A 170 -13.98 -14.13 3.02
CA MET A 170 -12.71 -13.63 3.55
C MET A 170 -12.12 -14.57 4.60
N LYS A 171 -12.93 -15.22 5.42
CA LYS A 171 -12.46 -16.24 6.37
C LYS A 171 -11.84 -17.43 5.64
N GLU A 172 -12.47 -17.90 4.59
CA GLU A 172 -11.96 -18.98 3.75
C GLU A 172 -10.66 -18.56 3.06
N PHE A 173 -10.66 -17.41 2.37
CA PHE A 173 -9.48 -16.89 1.67
C PHE A 173 -8.27 -16.76 2.61
N PHE A 174 -8.41 -16.05 3.73
CA PHE A 174 -7.30 -15.85 4.66
C PHE A 174 -6.96 -17.11 5.48
N GLY A 175 -7.90 -18.05 5.63
CA GLY A 175 -7.63 -19.36 6.22
C GLY A 175 -6.70 -20.21 5.34
N ASN A 176 -6.85 -20.11 4.03
CA ASN A 176 -6.10 -20.89 3.01
C ASN A 176 -4.89 -20.12 2.43
N LEU A 177 -4.69 -18.86 2.82
CA LEU A 177 -3.58 -18.04 2.34
C LEU A 177 -2.25 -18.66 2.79
N LYS A 178 -1.42 -19.01 1.82
CA LYS A 178 -0.05 -19.51 2.02
C LYS A 178 0.96 -18.39 1.77
#